data_a76c4c986b17b82a1ecea6f438f1e584
#
_entry.id   a76c4c986b17b82a1ecea6f438f1e584
#
_cell.length_a   1.000
_cell.length_b   1.000
_cell.length_c   1.000
_cell.angle_alpha   90.00
_cell.angle_beta   90.00
_cell.angle_gamma   90.00
#
_symmetry.space_group_name_H-M   'P 1'
#
loop_
_entity.id
_entity.type
_entity.pdbx_description
1 polymer ?
#
loop_
_entity_poly.entity_id
_entity_poly.type
_entity_poly.pdbx_seq_one_letter_code
_entity_poly.pdbx_strand_id
1 'polypeptide(L)'
;FKVATKVTDLLDAAGIAYDVYDNIKPNPTIENVTSGVAACKAAGAEAIVAVGGGSAIDTSKAIATIMTNPEFGDVRSLEGVAPTKHPCLPIIAVSTTSGTAAEVTINYVITDAQKNRKMVCVDPKDIPVVAFVDPDMMSSMPKGLTAATGMDALTHAIEGYITAGAWELSDMFHLKAIEIISRSLRGAVDNTPEGREGMALGQYVAGMGFSNVGLGIVHSMAHPLGALYDTPHGIANAIILPTVMEYNAEATGEKYRDIAKAMGVEGTENMSQEEYRKAAVDAVKQLSKDVGIPDDLKEIVKREDIPFLAQSAY
;
A
#
# COMPACT_ATOMS: atom_id res chain seq x y z
N PHE A 1 -6.31 18.55 2.54
CA PHE A 1 -5.61 18.54 3.82
C PHE A 1 -4.38 19.46 3.72
N LYS A 2 -4.19 20.39 4.66
CA LYS A 2 -3.07 21.36 4.63
C LYS A 2 -1.75 20.75 5.15
N VAL A 3 -1.52 19.45 4.95
CA VAL A 3 -0.31 18.78 5.46
C VAL A 3 0.95 19.18 4.68
N ALA A 4 0.83 19.48 3.38
CA ALA A 4 1.96 19.94 2.57
C ALA A 4 2.51 21.28 3.06
N THR A 5 1.67 22.19 3.58
CA THR A 5 2.13 23.49 4.13
C THR A 5 3.07 23.34 5.31
N LYS A 6 2.95 22.28 6.13
CA LYS A 6 3.91 22.02 7.19
C LYS A 6 5.33 21.82 6.66
N VAL A 7 5.46 21.22 5.49
CA VAL A 7 6.76 20.97 4.84
C VAL A 7 7.25 22.22 4.12
N THR A 8 6.39 22.90 3.36
CA THR A 8 6.80 24.12 2.65
C THR A 8 7.21 25.24 3.60
N ASP A 9 6.53 25.40 4.74
CA ASP A 9 6.92 26.36 5.78
C ASP A 9 8.34 26.11 6.34
N LEU A 10 8.74 24.82 6.45
CA LEU A 10 10.08 24.45 6.87
C LEU A 10 11.13 24.71 5.78
N LEU A 11 10.80 24.50 4.51
CA LEU A 11 11.68 24.79 3.38
C LEU A 11 11.89 26.32 3.26
N ASP A 12 10.81 27.10 3.41
CA ASP A 12 10.87 28.57 3.43
C ASP A 12 11.76 29.07 4.58
N ALA A 13 11.58 28.53 5.77
CA ALA A 13 12.37 28.89 6.95
C ALA A 13 13.87 28.53 6.79
N ALA A 14 14.16 27.47 6.04
CA ALA A 14 15.52 27.03 5.73
C ALA A 14 16.13 27.76 4.52
N GLY A 15 15.38 28.59 3.81
CA GLY A 15 15.82 29.28 2.60
C GLY A 15 16.07 28.35 1.41
N ILE A 16 15.39 27.19 1.39
CA ILE A 16 15.49 26.19 0.31
C ILE A 16 14.46 26.54 -0.75
N ALA A 17 14.92 26.79 -1.99
CA ALA A 17 14.03 27.03 -3.11
C ALA A 17 13.32 25.74 -3.54
N TYR A 18 12.03 25.84 -3.87
CA TYR A 18 11.21 24.72 -4.33
C TYR A 18 10.11 25.17 -5.27
N ASP A 19 9.63 24.25 -6.10
CA ASP A 19 8.39 24.36 -6.85
C ASP A 19 7.40 23.30 -6.39
N VAL A 20 6.10 23.59 -6.45
CA VAL A 20 5.04 22.67 -6.01
C VAL A 20 4.33 22.07 -7.21
N TYR A 21 4.28 20.74 -7.26
CA TYR A 21 3.43 20.00 -8.19
C TYR A 21 2.32 19.29 -7.40
N ASP A 22 1.09 19.73 -7.55
CA ASP A 22 -0.09 19.26 -6.78
C ASP A 22 -1.17 18.57 -7.65
N ASN A 23 -0.90 18.36 -8.94
CA ASN A 23 -1.80 17.64 -9.83
C ASN A 23 -1.73 16.12 -9.60
N ILE A 24 -2.00 15.71 -8.36
CA ILE A 24 -2.03 14.31 -7.94
C ILE A 24 -3.48 13.88 -7.73
N LYS A 25 -3.84 12.72 -8.28
CA LYS A 25 -5.16 12.11 -8.11
C LYS A 25 -5.05 10.81 -7.30
N PRO A 26 -6.10 10.42 -6.59
CA PRO A 26 -6.25 9.02 -6.18
C PRO A 26 -6.12 8.12 -7.42
N ASN A 27 -5.45 6.97 -7.32
CA ASN A 27 -5.14 6.12 -8.47
C ASN A 27 -4.42 6.91 -9.59
N PRO A 28 -3.15 7.32 -9.38
CA PRO A 28 -2.46 8.24 -10.28
C PRO A 28 -2.37 7.67 -11.69
N THR A 29 -2.55 8.54 -12.67
CA THR A 29 -2.61 8.18 -14.09
C THR A 29 -1.30 8.48 -14.82
N ILE A 30 -1.15 7.93 -16.03
CA ILE A 30 -0.05 8.24 -16.93
C ILE A 30 0.07 9.75 -17.15
N GLU A 31 -1.06 10.46 -17.28
CA GLU A 31 -1.10 11.91 -17.49
C GLU A 31 -0.54 12.68 -16.29
N ASN A 32 -0.81 12.22 -15.06
CA ASN A 32 -0.22 12.81 -13.85
C ASN A 32 1.30 12.70 -13.87
N VAL A 33 1.83 11.53 -14.22
CA VAL A 33 3.28 11.33 -14.35
C VAL A 33 3.87 12.19 -15.44
N THR A 34 3.28 12.19 -16.64
CA THR A 34 3.78 12.95 -17.80
C THR A 34 3.85 14.45 -17.52
N SER A 35 2.78 15.02 -16.94
CA SER A 35 2.75 16.43 -16.55
C SER A 35 3.72 16.74 -15.39
N GLY A 36 3.88 15.81 -14.47
CA GLY A 36 4.85 15.93 -13.38
C GLY A 36 6.31 15.90 -13.86
N VAL A 37 6.63 15.06 -14.84
CA VAL A 37 7.97 15.07 -15.49
C VAL A 37 8.23 16.41 -16.16
N ALA A 38 7.23 16.97 -16.86
CA ALA A 38 7.36 18.30 -17.48
C ALA A 38 7.61 19.39 -16.43
N ALA A 39 6.85 19.38 -15.32
CA ALA A 39 7.01 20.33 -14.22
C ALA A 39 8.39 20.19 -13.56
N CYS A 40 8.83 18.96 -13.27
CA CYS A 40 10.13 18.68 -12.66
C CYS A 40 11.30 19.17 -13.54
N LYS A 41 11.22 18.98 -14.86
CA LYS A 41 12.19 19.52 -15.83
C LYS A 41 12.20 21.04 -15.85
N ALA A 42 11.02 21.67 -15.86
CA ALA A 42 10.90 23.14 -15.90
C ALA A 42 11.48 23.79 -14.62
N ALA A 43 11.29 23.15 -13.48
CA ALA A 43 11.85 23.58 -12.20
C ALA A 43 13.38 23.35 -12.10
N GLY A 44 13.96 22.50 -12.94
CA GLY A 44 15.36 22.08 -12.80
C GLY A 44 15.62 21.34 -11.49
N ALA A 45 14.63 20.59 -11.00
CA ALA A 45 14.70 19.95 -9.69
C ALA A 45 15.78 18.85 -9.64
N GLU A 46 16.53 18.82 -8.56
CA GLU A 46 17.58 17.84 -8.29
C GLU A 46 17.13 16.74 -7.29
N ALA A 47 16.00 16.96 -6.63
CA ALA A 47 15.38 16.02 -5.68
C ALA A 47 13.87 16.23 -5.65
N ILE A 48 13.13 15.27 -5.13
CA ILE A 48 11.68 15.35 -4.94
C ILE A 48 11.34 15.16 -3.46
N VAL A 49 10.56 16.07 -2.88
CA VAL A 49 9.92 15.87 -1.58
C VAL A 49 8.49 15.43 -1.82
N ALA A 50 8.22 14.15 -1.63
CA ALA A 50 6.90 13.55 -1.82
C ALA A 50 6.09 13.64 -0.53
N VAL A 51 5.09 14.53 -0.48
CA VAL A 51 4.21 14.71 0.69
C VAL A 51 2.83 14.17 0.38
N GLY A 52 2.45 13.06 0.98
CA GLY A 52 1.16 12.43 0.74
C GLY A 52 1.11 10.96 1.07
N GLY A 53 0.05 10.30 0.65
CA GLY A 53 -0.06 8.84 0.71
C GLY A 53 0.54 8.17 -0.52
N GLY A 54 0.19 6.88 -0.73
CA GLY A 54 0.70 6.06 -1.84
C GLY A 54 0.64 6.76 -3.19
N SER A 55 -0.49 7.38 -3.55
CA SER A 55 -0.64 8.05 -4.85
C SER A 55 0.39 9.15 -5.12
N ALA A 56 0.73 9.94 -4.09
CA ALA A 56 1.73 11.00 -4.22
C ALA A 56 3.14 10.40 -4.33
N ILE A 57 3.45 9.40 -3.53
CA ILE A 57 4.76 8.74 -3.52
C ILE A 57 4.97 7.95 -4.82
N ASP A 58 3.96 7.19 -5.27
CA ASP A 58 4.00 6.43 -6.53
C ASP A 58 4.22 7.34 -7.75
N THR A 59 3.48 8.47 -7.81
CA THR A 59 3.70 9.47 -8.85
C THR A 59 5.12 10.03 -8.80
N SER A 60 5.64 10.30 -7.59
CA SER A 60 7.00 10.82 -7.40
C SER A 60 8.06 9.82 -7.83
N LYS A 61 7.89 8.53 -7.56
CA LYS A 61 8.79 7.46 -8.02
C LYS A 61 8.83 7.38 -9.54
N ALA A 62 7.67 7.39 -10.20
CA ALA A 62 7.61 7.38 -11.66
C ALA A 62 8.29 8.62 -12.27
N ILE A 63 8.01 9.82 -11.75
CA ILE A 63 8.66 11.06 -12.20
C ILE A 63 10.17 10.98 -12.01
N ALA A 64 10.62 10.64 -10.80
CA ALA A 64 12.04 10.58 -10.44
C ALA A 64 12.82 9.58 -11.30
N THR A 65 12.21 8.42 -11.61
CA THR A 65 12.79 7.40 -12.49
C THR A 65 12.95 7.89 -13.92
N ILE A 66 11.91 8.52 -14.50
CA ILE A 66 11.95 9.06 -15.87
C ILE A 66 12.95 10.21 -16.00
N MET A 67 13.10 11.03 -14.96
CA MET A 67 14.05 12.15 -14.97
C MET A 67 15.50 11.71 -15.20
N THR A 68 15.88 10.56 -14.68
CA THR A 68 17.23 10.00 -14.80
C THR A 68 17.37 8.93 -15.88
N ASN A 69 16.23 8.37 -16.34
CA ASN A 69 16.15 7.35 -17.39
C ASN A 69 15.14 7.80 -18.48
N PRO A 70 15.48 8.82 -19.29
CA PRO A 70 14.54 9.45 -20.22
C PRO A 70 14.07 8.53 -21.36
N GLU A 71 14.73 7.41 -21.59
CA GLU A 71 14.28 6.35 -22.51
C GLU A 71 12.95 5.73 -22.08
N PHE A 72 12.56 5.83 -20.81
CA PHE A 72 11.28 5.38 -20.27
C PHE A 72 10.22 6.50 -20.24
N GLY A 73 10.34 7.51 -21.09
CA GLY A 73 9.39 8.62 -21.19
C GLY A 73 7.95 8.20 -21.53
N ASP A 74 7.73 7.06 -22.19
CA ASP A 74 6.43 6.38 -22.18
C ASP A 74 6.28 5.62 -20.87
N VAL A 75 5.43 6.11 -19.99
CA VAL A 75 5.18 5.54 -18.65
C VAL A 75 4.82 4.06 -18.69
N ARG A 76 4.20 3.58 -19.79
CA ARG A 76 3.87 2.17 -19.98
C ARG A 76 5.10 1.25 -20.02
N SER A 77 6.25 1.79 -20.42
CA SER A 77 7.50 1.02 -20.46
C SER A 77 8.09 0.74 -19.08
N LEU A 78 7.56 1.35 -18.03
CA LEU A 78 7.94 1.09 -16.62
C LEU A 78 7.20 -0.08 -16.01
N GLU A 79 6.19 -0.64 -16.67
CA GLU A 79 5.41 -1.77 -16.13
C GLU A 79 6.28 -3.01 -15.92
N GLY A 80 6.06 -3.70 -14.81
CA GLY A 80 6.88 -4.83 -14.37
C GLY A 80 8.23 -4.36 -13.84
N VAL A 81 9.27 -5.15 -14.08
CA VAL A 81 10.65 -4.81 -13.71
C VAL A 81 11.33 -4.14 -14.91
N ALA A 82 11.28 -2.81 -14.94
CA ALA A 82 11.92 -2.06 -16.02
C ALA A 82 13.46 -2.11 -15.90
N PRO A 83 14.18 -2.27 -17.01
CA PRO A 83 15.64 -2.34 -17.00
C PRO A 83 16.28 -0.92 -16.93
N THR A 84 15.94 -0.16 -15.92
CA THR A 84 16.50 1.18 -15.68
C THR A 84 17.99 1.09 -15.42
N LYS A 85 18.75 2.06 -15.92
CA LYS A 85 20.23 2.07 -15.80
C LYS A 85 20.69 2.90 -14.61
N HIS A 86 19.99 3.97 -14.33
CA HIS A 86 20.37 4.95 -13.32
C HIS A 86 19.40 4.92 -12.13
N PRO A 87 19.87 5.16 -10.90
CA PRO A 87 18.98 5.46 -9.77
C PRO A 87 18.05 6.63 -10.14
N CYS A 88 16.85 6.64 -9.58
CA CYS A 88 15.94 7.76 -9.70
C CYS A 88 16.52 9.04 -9.08
N LEU A 89 15.92 10.21 -9.33
CA LEU A 89 16.23 11.38 -8.51
C LEU A 89 16.00 11.06 -7.03
N PRO A 90 16.80 11.62 -6.10
CA PRO A 90 16.58 11.42 -4.68
C PRO A 90 15.15 11.80 -4.28
N ILE A 91 14.46 10.90 -3.60
CA ILE A 91 13.11 11.11 -3.06
C ILE A 91 13.18 11.18 -1.54
N ILE A 92 12.65 12.23 -0.96
CA ILE A 92 12.37 12.36 0.47
C ILE A 92 10.88 12.18 0.64
N ALA A 93 10.44 11.07 1.21
CA ALA A 93 9.02 10.77 1.38
C ALA A 93 8.53 11.22 2.76
N VAL A 94 7.44 11.97 2.79
CA VAL A 94 6.71 12.34 4.01
C VAL A 94 5.32 11.71 3.92
N SER A 95 5.17 10.53 4.52
CA SER A 95 3.93 9.76 4.42
C SER A 95 2.82 10.39 5.25
N THR A 96 1.63 10.50 4.65
CA THR A 96 0.43 11.03 5.32
C THR A 96 -0.69 10.00 5.45
N THR A 97 -0.42 8.76 5.07
CA THR A 97 -1.32 7.60 5.23
C THR A 97 -0.57 6.43 5.86
N SER A 98 -1.30 5.59 6.58
CA SER A 98 -0.76 4.38 7.21
C SER A 98 -1.33 3.13 6.53
N GLY A 99 -0.82 2.80 5.35
CA GLY A 99 -1.35 1.67 4.57
C GLY A 99 -0.39 1.11 3.55
N THR A 100 -0.07 1.88 2.52
CA THR A 100 0.64 1.40 1.33
C THR A 100 2.12 1.11 1.53
N ALA A 101 2.74 1.74 2.54
CA ALA A 101 4.20 1.70 2.76
C ALA A 101 5.04 2.10 1.52
N ALA A 102 4.48 2.95 0.63
CA ALA A 102 5.17 3.36 -0.60
C ALA A 102 6.51 4.05 -0.32
N GLU A 103 6.68 4.62 0.87
CA GLU A 103 7.91 5.27 1.33
C GLU A 103 9.07 4.30 1.60
N VAL A 104 8.85 2.97 1.62
CA VAL A 104 9.87 1.96 1.90
C VAL A 104 9.92 0.83 0.87
N THR A 105 9.05 0.86 -0.13
CA THR A 105 8.92 -0.23 -1.11
C THR A 105 9.58 0.09 -2.44
N ILE A 106 9.91 -0.97 -3.21
CA ILE A 106 10.39 -0.90 -4.59
C ILE A 106 9.26 -0.77 -5.61
N ASN A 107 8.01 -0.81 -5.17
CA ASN A 107 6.84 -0.84 -6.03
C ASN A 107 6.19 0.54 -6.12
N TYR A 108 5.57 0.81 -7.26
CA TYR A 108 4.63 1.90 -7.46
C TYR A 108 3.58 1.50 -8.49
N VAL A 109 2.39 2.09 -8.40
CA VAL A 109 1.25 1.71 -9.24
C VAL A 109 0.72 2.92 -9.99
N ILE A 110 0.70 2.84 -11.31
CA ILE A 110 0.18 3.89 -12.20
C ILE A 110 -0.98 3.33 -13.01
N THR A 111 -2.05 4.10 -13.14
CA THR A 111 -3.24 3.70 -13.89
C THR A 111 -3.12 4.08 -15.36
N ASP A 112 -3.24 3.10 -16.24
CA ASP A 112 -3.51 3.33 -17.66
C ASP A 112 -5.02 3.45 -17.87
N ALA A 113 -5.51 4.68 -17.84
CA ALA A 113 -6.93 4.97 -17.99
C ALA A 113 -7.48 4.58 -19.38
N GLN A 114 -6.64 4.51 -20.42
CA GLN A 114 -7.05 4.08 -21.75
C GLN A 114 -7.33 2.57 -21.81
N LYS A 115 -6.61 1.79 -21.02
CA LYS A 115 -6.74 0.33 -20.95
C LYS A 115 -7.53 -0.14 -19.73
N ASN A 116 -8.03 0.78 -18.90
CA ASN A 116 -8.72 0.48 -17.64
C ASN A 116 -7.96 -0.54 -16.78
N ARG A 117 -6.65 -0.34 -16.63
CA ARG A 117 -5.82 -1.24 -15.82
C ARG A 117 -4.79 -0.50 -14.97
N LYS A 118 -4.44 -1.10 -13.85
CA LYS A 118 -3.32 -0.67 -13.02
C LYS A 118 -2.04 -1.36 -13.48
N MET A 119 -1.01 -0.58 -13.71
CA MET A 119 0.34 -1.06 -14.02
C MET A 119 1.14 -1.08 -12.73
N VAL A 120 1.60 -2.25 -12.33
CA VAL A 120 2.52 -2.42 -11.22
C VAL A 120 3.93 -2.28 -11.77
N CYS A 121 4.65 -1.29 -11.27
CA CYS A 121 6.03 -1.00 -11.65
C CYS A 121 6.94 -1.36 -10.47
N VAL A 122 8.10 -1.93 -10.76
CA VAL A 122 9.04 -2.43 -9.75
C VAL A 122 10.46 -2.00 -10.13
N ASP A 123 11.10 -1.20 -9.28
CA ASP A 123 12.50 -0.82 -9.46
C ASP A 123 13.21 -0.65 -8.09
N PRO A 124 14.19 -1.49 -7.75
CA PRO A 124 14.96 -1.33 -6.50
C PRO A 124 15.68 0.02 -6.37
N LYS A 125 15.80 0.79 -7.46
CA LYS A 125 16.48 2.08 -7.51
C LYS A 125 15.54 3.27 -7.23
N ASP A 126 14.25 3.02 -6.98
CA ASP A 126 13.24 4.07 -6.71
C ASP A 126 12.86 4.23 -5.24
N ILE A 127 13.43 3.41 -4.36
CA ILE A 127 13.16 3.53 -2.92
C ILE A 127 13.58 4.93 -2.45
N PRO A 128 12.69 5.66 -1.75
CA PRO A 128 13.04 6.95 -1.17
C PRO A 128 14.30 6.87 -0.30
N VAL A 129 15.20 7.84 -0.45
CA VAL A 129 16.45 7.88 0.32
C VAL A 129 16.24 8.25 1.79
N VAL A 130 15.09 8.91 2.09
CA VAL A 130 14.62 9.24 3.44
C VAL A 130 13.11 9.06 3.46
N ALA A 131 12.61 8.42 4.52
CA ALA A 131 11.18 8.31 4.82
C ALA A 131 10.88 8.94 6.18
N PHE A 132 9.99 9.93 6.20
CA PHE A 132 9.39 10.47 7.42
C PHE A 132 8.06 9.79 7.66
N VAL A 133 8.00 8.96 8.69
CA VAL A 133 6.82 8.21 9.12
C VAL A 133 6.35 8.79 10.45
N ASP A 134 5.70 9.95 10.36
CA ASP A 134 5.26 10.73 11.50
C ASP A 134 3.75 10.57 11.71
N PRO A 135 3.30 10.01 12.85
CA PRO A 135 1.88 9.84 13.16
C PRO A 135 1.07 11.15 13.10
N ASP A 136 1.70 12.28 13.42
CA ASP A 136 1.05 13.60 13.35
C ASP A 136 0.70 14.01 11.92
N MET A 137 1.48 13.57 10.93
CA MET A 137 1.18 13.79 9.52
C MET A 137 0.00 12.92 9.04
N MET A 138 -0.29 11.83 9.75
CA MET A 138 -1.37 10.87 9.44
C MET A 138 -2.65 11.14 10.25
N SER A 139 -2.59 11.96 11.30
CA SER A 139 -3.70 12.21 12.24
C SER A 139 -4.94 12.87 11.62
N SER A 140 -4.79 13.49 10.45
CA SER A 140 -5.89 14.13 9.72
C SER A 140 -6.67 13.19 8.80
N MET A 141 -6.29 11.92 8.71
CA MET A 141 -7.05 10.95 7.92
C MET A 141 -8.45 10.72 8.50
N PRO A 142 -9.52 10.80 7.67
CA PRO A 142 -10.86 10.40 8.09
C PRO A 142 -10.94 8.93 8.52
N LYS A 143 -11.88 8.60 9.40
CA LYS A 143 -12.08 7.23 9.93
C LYS A 143 -12.15 6.16 8.83
N GLY A 144 -12.96 6.38 7.80
CA GLY A 144 -13.10 5.43 6.69
C GLY A 144 -11.80 5.22 5.89
N LEU A 145 -11.01 6.27 5.67
CA LEU A 145 -9.71 6.15 5.02
C LEU A 145 -8.72 5.42 5.94
N THR A 146 -8.72 5.72 7.23
CA THR A 146 -7.87 5.03 8.20
C THR A 146 -8.18 3.53 8.26
N ALA A 147 -9.47 3.16 8.29
CA ALA A 147 -9.89 1.77 8.27
C ALA A 147 -9.45 1.06 6.98
N ALA A 148 -9.71 1.66 5.83
CA ALA A 148 -9.36 1.11 4.53
C ALA A 148 -7.85 0.90 4.38
N THR A 149 -7.05 1.93 4.67
CA THR A 149 -5.58 1.84 4.53
C THR A 149 -4.97 0.92 5.58
N GLY A 150 -5.53 0.85 6.78
CA GLY A 150 -5.04 -0.05 7.82
C GLY A 150 -5.32 -1.52 7.51
N MET A 151 -6.49 -1.82 6.95
CA MET A 151 -6.80 -3.18 6.46
C MET A 151 -5.96 -3.55 5.23
N ASP A 152 -5.60 -2.58 4.40
CA ASP A 152 -4.63 -2.75 3.31
C ASP A 152 -3.26 -3.16 3.84
N ALA A 153 -2.76 -2.45 4.85
CA ALA A 153 -1.50 -2.81 5.53
C ALA A 153 -1.54 -4.21 6.15
N LEU A 154 -2.67 -4.63 6.73
CA LEU A 154 -2.86 -5.98 7.24
C LEU A 154 -2.83 -7.00 6.10
N THR A 155 -3.47 -6.69 4.98
CA THR A 155 -3.46 -7.54 3.78
C THR A 155 -2.04 -7.72 3.25
N HIS A 156 -1.26 -6.64 3.15
CA HIS A 156 0.16 -6.68 2.79
C HIS A 156 0.94 -7.66 3.69
N ALA A 157 0.76 -7.53 5.01
CA ALA A 157 1.47 -8.37 5.97
C ALA A 157 1.05 -9.84 5.88
N ILE A 158 -0.24 -10.14 5.74
CA ILE A 158 -0.73 -11.52 5.63
C ILE A 158 -0.30 -12.16 4.30
N GLU A 159 -0.50 -11.47 3.16
CA GLU A 159 -0.10 -12.01 1.86
C GLU A 159 1.42 -12.18 1.76
N GLY A 160 2.18 -11.19 2.22
CA GLY A 160 3.63 -11.28 2.27
C GLY A 160 4.14 -12.42 3.16
N TYR A 161 3.41 -12.77 4.23
CA TYR A 161 3.75 -13.90 5.10
C TYR A 161 3.50 -15.25 4.42
N ILE A 162 2.43 -15.38 3.64
CA ILE A 162 2.04 -16.65 3.03
C ILE A 162 2.52 -16.83 1.58
N THR A 163 3.08 -15.80 0.94
CA THR A 163 3.56 -15.88 -0.44
C THR A 163 4.66 -16.93 -0.60
N ALA A 164 4.79 -17.49 -1.81
CA ALA A 164 5.82 -18.50 -2.10
C ALA A 164 7.25 -17.96 -1.99
N GLY A 165 7.45 -16.65 -2.10
CA GLY A 165 8.75 -15.99 -1.92
C GLY A 165 9.13 -15.73 -0.47
N ALA A 166 8.24 -16.01 0.50
CA ALA A 166 8.48 -15.75 1.91
C ALA A 166 9.60 -16.61 2.49
N TRP A 167 10.38 -16.02 3.40
CA TRP A 167 11.49 -16.66 4.10
C TRP A 167 11.68 -16.06 5.50
N GLU A 168 12.54 -16.63 6.31
CA GLU A 168 12.67 -16.32 7.74
C GLU A 168 12.75 -14.82 8.06
N LEU A 169 13.52 -14.04 7.29
CA LEU A 169 13.68 -12.61 7.55
C LEU A 169 12.39 -11.85 7.20
N SER A 170 11.76 -12.14 6.07
CA SER A 170 10.49 -11.51 5.70
C SER A 170 9.35 -11.92 6.65
N ASP A 171 9.33 -13.18 7.09
CA ASP A 171 8.34 -13.70 8.02
C ASP A 171 8.38 -12.95 9.36
N MET A 172 9.57 -12.60 9.84
CA MET A 172 9.76 -11.81 11.06
C MET A 172 9.08 -10.43 10.93
N PHE A 173 9.26 -9.73 9.81
CA PHE A 173 8.61 -8.44 9.57
C PHE A 173 7.10 -8.57 9.48
N HIS A 174 6.61 -9.56 8.73
CA HIS A 174 5.18 -9.73 8.50
C HIS A 174 4.44 -10.09 9.78
N LEU A 175 4.93 -11.04 10.58
CA LEU A 175 4.29 -11.40 11.85
C LEU A 175 4.28 -10.22 12.83
N LYS A 176 5.38 -9.45 12.87
CA LYS A 176 5.42 -8.24 13.70
C LYS A 176 4.47 -7.17 13.21
N ALA A 177 4.33 -6.99 11.91
CA ALA A 177 3.36 -6.07 11.33
C ALA A 177 1.92 -6.48 11.66
N ILE A 178 1.56 -7.76 11.50
CA ILE A 178 0.22 -8.29 11.85
C ILE A 178 -0.09 -7.99 13.32
N GLU A 179 0.84 -8.26 14.23
CA GLU A 179 0.68 -8.00 15.66
C GLU A 179 0.40 -6.52 15.94
N ILE A 180 1.24 -5.62 15.37
CA ILE A 180 1.13 -4.18 15.61
C ILE A 180 -0.19 -3.64 15.03
N ILE A 181 -0.51 -3.99 13.77
CA ILE A 181 -1.71 -3.50 13.09
C ILE A 181 -2.97 -3.98 13.82
N SER A 182 -3.04 -5.26 14.20
CA SER A 182 -4.22 -5.85 14.85
C SER A 182 -4.57 -5.17 16.17
N ARG A 183 -3.56 -4.79 16.96
CA ARG A 183 -3.78 -4.09 18.23
C ARG A 183 -4.03 -2.59 18.08
N SER A 184 -3.58 -1.97 16.97
CA SER A 184 -3.54 -0.51 16.83
C SER A 184 -4.65 0.06 15.95
N LEU A 185 -5.17 -0.71 14.99
CA LEU A 185 -6.06 -0.19 13.95
C LEU A 185 -7.37 0.39 14.52
N ARG A 186 -7.99 -0.25 15.51
CA ARG A 186 -9.19 0.27 16.17
C ARG A 186 -8.93 1.63 16.80
N GLY A 187 -7.84 1.76 17.54
CA GLY A 187 -7.41 3.04 18.14
C GLY A 187 -7.09 4.11 17.10
N ALA A 188 -6.46 3.74 15.98
CA ALA A 188 -6.18 4.67 14.90
C ALA A 188 -7.47 5.19 14.23
N VAL A 189 -8.47 4.34 14.04
CA VAL A 189 -9.80 4.74 13.52
C VAL A 189 -10.50 5.71 14.48
N ASP A 190 -10.31 5.52 15.79
CA ASP A 190 -10.79 6.45 16.81
C ASP A 190 -9.87 7.66 17.01
N ASN A 191 -8.79 7.73 16.23
CA ASN A 191 -7.82 8.83 16.24
C ASN A 191 -7.05 8.99 17.57
N THR A 192 -6.78 7.88 18.26
CA THR A 192 -5.92 7.91 19.43
C THR A 192 -4.45 8.04 19.04
N PRO A 193 -3.61 8.76 19.82
CA PRO A 193 -2.17 8.88 19.54
C PRO A 193 -1.48 7.52 19.41
N GLU A 194 -1.74 6.60 20.34
CA GLU A 194 -1.15 5.25 20.37
C GLU A 194 -1.58 4.42 19.15
N GLY A 195 -2.83 4.55 18.72
CA GLY A 195 -3.36 3.91 17.51
C GLY A 195 -2.66 4.45 16.26
N ARG A 196 -2.50 5.77 16.14
CA ARG A 196 -1.81 6.40 15.01
C ARG A 196 -0.34 6.02 14.97
N GLU A 197 0.37 6.05 16.09
CA GLU A 197 1.76 5.63 16.19
C GLU A 197 1.93 4.15 15.81
N GLY A 198 1.09 3.27 16.36
CA GLY A 198 1.12 1.86 16.03
C GLY A 198 0.84 1.59 14.55
N MET A 199 -0.13 2.28 13.95
CA MET A 199 -0.41 2.11 12.51
C MET A 199 0.70 2.67 11.62
N ALA A 200 1.31 3.80 11.98
CA ALA A 200 2.46 4.35 11.28
C ALA A 200 3.62 3.34 11.24
N LEU A 201 3.95 2.75 12.39
CA LEU A 201 4.98 1.72 12.49
C LEU A 201 4.57 0.42 11.79
N GLY A 202 3.35 -0.08 12.03
CA GLY A 202 2.90 -1.39 11.54
C GLY A 202 2.88 -1.48 10.01
N GLN A 203 2.39 -0.44 9.34
CA GLN A 203 2.39 -0.40 7.87
C GLN A 203 3.82 -0.34 7.30
N TYR A 204 4.72 0.42 7.92
CA TYR A 204 6.11 0.52 7.50
C TYR A 204 6.84 -0.83 7.62
N VAL A 205 6.64 -1.53 8.74
CA VAL A 205 7.20 -2.88 8.95
C VAL A 205 6.63 -3.88 7.94
N ALA A 206 5.33 -3.81 7.60
CA ALA A 206 4.74 -4.61 6.53
C ALA A 206 5.43 -4.35 5.19
N GLY A 207 5.69 -3.07 4.87
CA GLY A 207 6.39 -2.66 3.66
C GLY A 207 7.81 -3.22 3.56
N MET A 208 8.56 -3.20 4.66
CA MET A 208 9.89 -3.81 4.73
C MET A 208 9.86 -5.31 4.42
N GLY A 209 8.78 -6.00 4.76
CA GLY A 209 8.57 -7.41 4.45
C GLY A 209 8.20 -7.63 2.99
N PHE A 210 7.01 -7.16 2.57
CA PHE A 210 6.44 -7.54 1.26
C PHE A 210 7.20 -6.96 0.07
N SER A 211 7.91 -5.86 0.23
CA SER A 211 8.77 -5.29 -0.81
C SER A 211 9.84 -6.27 -1.32
N ASN A 212 10.19 -7.27 -0.51
CA ASN A 212 11.22 -8.26 -0.85
C ASN A 212 10.65 -9.58 -1.39
N VAL A 213 9.36 -9.88 -1.16
CA VAL A 213 8.80 -11.21 -1.44
C VAL A 213 7.55 -11.18 -2.31
N GLY A 214 6.96 -10.01 -2.50
CA GLY A 214 5.72 -9.83 -3.25
C GLY A 214 4.47 -10.15 -2.43
N LEU A 215 3.33 -10.11 -3.10
CA LEU A 215 2.00 -10.27 -2.54
C LEU A 215 1.30 -11.50 -3.15
N GLY A 216 -0.03 -11.50 -3.19
CA GLY A 216 -0.81 -12.66 -3.63
C GLY A 216 -2.12 -12.31 -4.33
N ILE A 217 -3.08 -13.24 -4.22
CA ILE A 217 -4.34 -13.23 -4.97
C ILE A 217 -5.23 -12.05 -4.56
N VAL A 218 -5.21 -11.61 -3.29
CA VAL A 218 -6.05 -10.47 -2.84
C VAL A 218 -5.73 -9.23 -3.66
N HIS A 219 -4.45 -8.86 -3.76
CA HIS A 219 -4.01 -7.71 -4.53
C HIS A 219 -4.27 -7.88 -6.03
N SER A 220 -4.05 -9.09 -6.58
CA SER A 220 -4.38 -9.39 -7.97
C SER A 220 -5.87 -9.15 -8.28
N MET A 221 -6.77 -9.51 -7.36
CA MET A 221 -8.22 -9.30 -7.50
C MET A 221 -8.64 -7.84 -7.24
N ALA A 222 -7.97 -7.14 -6.34
CA ALA A 222 -8.31 -5.76 -5.98
C ALA A 222 -7.92 -4.74 -7.08
N HIS A 223 -6.84 -4.98 -7.82
CA HIS A 223 -6.40 -4.07 -8.87
C HIS A 223 -7.43 -3.84 -9.98
N PRO A 224 -8.04 -4.89 -10.58
CA PRO A 224 -9.11 -4.71 -11.56
C PRO A 224 -10.34 -3.97 -11.03
N LEU A 225 -10.70 -4.17 -9.76
CA LEU A 225 -11.79 -3.42 -9.12
C LEU A 225 -11.50 -1.92 -9.04
N GLY A 226 -10.27 -1.58 -8.67
CA GLY A 226 -9.83 -0.18 -8.67
C GLY A 226 -9.78 0.43 -10.07
N ALA A 227 -9.39 -0.35 -11.09
CA ALA A 227 -9.30 0.13 -12.47
C ALA A 227 -10.67 0.32 -13.13
N LEU A 228 -11.63 -0.59 -12.88
CA LEU A 228 -12.94 -0.58 -13.53
C LEU A 228 -13.98 0.30 -12.81
N TYR A 229 -13.97 0.29 -11.48
CA TYR A 229 -15.01 0.94 -10.65
C TYR A 229 -14.49 2.08 -9.79
N ASP A 230 -13.20 2.39 -9.89
CA ASP A 230 -12.52 3.35 -8.99
C ASP A 230 -12.70 2.99 -7.50
N THR A 231 -12.85 1.69 -7.20
CA THR A 231 -13.00 1.21 -5.84
C THR A 231 -11.77 1.58 -5.02
N PRO A 232 -11.93 2.17 -3.83
CA PRO A 232 -10.80 2.42 -2.95
C PRO A 232 -10.03 1.14 -2.66
N HIS A 233 -8.72 1.14 -2.92
CA HIS A 233 -7.87 -0.06 -2.92
C HIS A 233 -7.96 -0.85 -1.62
N GLY A 234 -7.84 -0.17 -0.48
CA GLY A 234 -7.90 -0.81 0.83
C GLY A 234 -9.29 -1.41 1.16
N ILE A 235 -10.38 -0.84 0.63
CA ILE A 235 -11.73 -1.43 0.76
C ILE A 235 -11.81 -2.73 -0.03
N ALA A 236 -11.34 -2.73 -1.29
CA ALA A 236 -11.32 -3.94 -2.11
C ALA A 236 -10.52 -5.06 -1.43
N ASN A 237 -9.29 -4.75 -0.99
CA ASN A 237 -8.43 -5.71 -0.29
C ASN A 237 -9.09 -6.26 0.99
N ALA A 238 -9.66 -5.39 1.83
CA ALA A 238 -10.27 -5.78 3.09
C ALA A 238 -11.45 -6.74 2.93
N ILE A 239 -12.30 -6.52 1.91
CA ILE A 239 -13.47 -7.37 1.63
C ILE A 239 -13.05 -8.72 1.04
N ILE A 240 -12.03 -8.73 0.16
CA ILE A 240 -11.56 -9.94 -0.53
C ILE A 240 -10.73 -10.82 0.41
N LEU A 241 -9.94 -10.23 1.31
CA LEU A 241 -8.95 -10.93 2.14
C LEU A 241 -9.49 -12.17 2.85
N PRO A 242 -10.62 -12.14 3.60
CA PRO A 242 -11.09 -13.33 4.32
C PRO A 242 -11.39 -14.51 3.39
N THR A 243 -12.01 -14.25 2.24
CA THR A 243 -12.35 -15.29 1.25
C THR A 243 -11.10 -15.91 0.63
N VAL A 244 -10.10 -15.09 0.30
CA VAL A 244 -8.81 -15.58 -0.22
C VAL A 244 -8.03 -16.33 0.85
N MET A 245 -8.10 -15.91 2.11
CA MET A 245 -7.50 -16.66 3.22
C MET A 245 -8.11 -18.05 3.34
N GLU A 246 -9.44 -18.19 3.25
CA GLU A 246 -10.11 -19.50 3.23
C GLU A 246 -9.63 -20.37 2.06
N TYR A 247 -9.52 -19.77 0.85
CA TYR A 247 -9.03 -20.46 -0.34
C TYR A 247 -7.57 -20.94 -0.19
N ASN A 248 -6.69 -20.12 0.36
CA ASN A 248 -5.27 -20.42 0.52
C ASN A 248 -4.96 -21.35 1.71
N ALA A 249 -5.89 -21.53 2.63
CA ALA A 249 -5.65 -22.17 3.93
C ALA A 249 -4.95 -23.55 3.83
N GLU A 250 -5.35 -24.38 2.86
CA GLU A 250 -4.79 -25.73 2.70
C GLU A 250 -3.33 -25.73 2.23
N ALA A 251 -2.91 -24.69 1.49
CA ALA A 251 -1.57 -24.59 0.92
C ALA A 251 -0.53 -23.96 1.87
N THR A 252 -0.93 -23.47 3.04
CA THR A 252 -0.09 -22.61 3.91
C THR A 252 0.52 -23.33 5.11
N GLY A 253 0.35 -24.65 5.22
CA GLY A 253 0.88 -25.42 6.36
C GLY A 253 0.37 -24.90 7.71
N GLU A 254 1.27 -24.51 8.60
CA GLU A 254 0.95 -23.98 9.93
C GLU A 254 0.93 -22.45 10.01
N LYS A 255 1.21 -21.73 8.94
CA LYS A 255 1.33 -20.27 8.95
C LYS A 255 0.10 -19.55 9.50
N TYR A 256 -1.10 -20.11 9.36
CA TYR A 256 -2.32 -19.51 9.93
C TYR A 256 -2.41 -19.61 11.45
N ARG A 257 -1.70 -20.56 12.08
CA ARG A 257 -1.54 -20.55 13.54
C ARG A 257 -0.79 -19.30 14.01
N ASP A 258 0.28 -18.97 13.31
CA ASP A 258 1.09 -17.79 13.62
C ASP A 258 0.33 -16.49 13.35
N ILE A 259 -0.44 -16.43 12.24
CA ILE A 259 -1.32 -15.29 11.94
C ILE A 259 -2.36 -15.11 13.06
N ALA A 260 -3.07 -16.18 13.45
CA ALA A 260 -4.06 -16.12 14.52
C ALA A 260 -3.44 -15.62 15.83
N LYS A 261 -2.29 -16.17 16.21
CA LYS A 261 -1.54 -15.73 17.39
C LYS A 261 -1.12 -14.27 17.31
N ALA A 262 -0.58 -13.82 16.18
CA ALA A 262 -0.16 -12.41 15.96
C ALA A 262 -1.37 -11.46 16.02
N MET A 263 -2.55 -11.91 15.62
CA MET A 263 -3.81 -11.17 15.74
C MET A 263 -4.42 -11.18 17.17
N GLY A 264 -3.76 -11.84 18.14
CA GLY A 264 -4.19 -11.89 19.53
C GLY A 264 -5.15 -13.01 19.88
N VAL A 265 -5.28 -14.03 19.04
CA VAL A 265 -6.07 -15.23 19.38
C VAL A 265 -5.28 -16.04 20.39
N GLU A 266 -5.90 -16.33 21.54
CA GLU A 266 -5.32 -17.14 22.62
C GLU A 266 -5.48 -18.64 22.37
N GLY A 267 -4.57 -19.45 22.92
CA GLY A 267 -4.65 -20.90 22.91
C GLY A 267 -4.37 -21.56 21.56
N THR A 268 -3.79 -20.84 20.60
CA THR A 268 -3.53 -21.34 19.24
C THR A 268 -2.62 -22.56 19.20
N GLU A 269 -1.77 -22.74 20.21
CA GLU A 269 -0.88 -23.90 20.36
C GLU A 269 -1.63 -25.22 20.62
N ASN A 270 -2.85 -25.14 21.15
CA ASN A 270 -3.70 -26.31 21.45
C ASN A 270 -4.76 -26.56 20.37
N MET A 271 -4.87 -25.71 19.37
CA MET A 271 -5.84 -25.81 18.29
C MET A 271 -5.40 -26.82 17.22
N SER A 272 -6.35 -27.57 16.71
CA SER A 272 -6.18 -28.32 15.46
C SER A 272 -5.95 -27.39 14.28
N GLN A 273 -5.50 -27.95 13.17
CA GLN A 273 -5.24 -27.18 11.95
C GLN A 273 -6.50 -26.47 11.43
N GLU A 274 -7.65 -27.13 11.49
CA GLU A 274 -8.93 -26.55 11.10
C GLU A 274 -9.33 -25.39 12.03
N GLU A 275 -9.16 -25.57 13.34
CA GLU A 275 -9.50 -24.55 14.34
C GLU A 275 -8.65 -23.28 14.20
N TYR A 276 -7.32 -23.39 14.10
CA TYR A 276 -6.49 -22.17 14.00
C TYR A 276 -6.63 -21.50 12.63
N ARG A 277 -6.87 -22.23 11.53
CA ARG A 277 -7.17 -21.66 10.22
C ARG A 277 -8.45 -20.84 10.27
N LYS A 278 -9.51 -21.40 10.84
CA LYS A 278 -10.77 -20.70 11.07
C LYS A 278 -10.57 -19.48 11.97
N ALA A 279 -9.85 -19.63 13.07
CA ALA A 279 -9.61 -18.55 14.03
C ALA A 279 -8.87 -17.36 13.39
N ALA A 280 -7.88 -17.61 12.53
CA ALA A 280 -7.18 -16.54 11.79
C ALA A 280 -8.13 -15.75 10.88
N VAL A 281 -8.98 -16.44 10.11
CA VAL A 281 -9.96 -15.81 9.23
C VAL A 281 -11.01 -15.03 10.02
N ASP A 282 -11.52 -15.62 11.11
CA ASP A 282 -12.51 -14.98 11.98
C ASP A 282 -11.94 -13.71 12.64
N ALA A 283 -10.67 -13.72 13.04
CA ALA A 283 -10.01 -12.55 13.60
C ALA A 283 -9.91 -11.40 12.58
N VAL A 284 -9.61 -11.70 11.31
CA VAL A 284 -9.62 -10.71 10.23
C VAL A 284 -11.04 -10.17 10.00
N LYS A 285 -12.04 -11.05 9.89
CA LYS A 285 -13.46 -10.66 9.73
C LYS A 285 -13.92 -9.76 10.88
N GLN A 286 -13.55 -10.09 12.11
CA GLN A 286 -13.91 -9.31 13.29
C GLN A 286 -13.25 -7.92 13.26
N LEU A 287 -11.96 -7.84 12.91
CA LEU A 287 -11.28 -6.55 12.81
C LEU A 287 -11.90 -5.67 11.72
N SER A 288 -12.18 -6.23 10.52
CA SER A 288 -12.88 -5.52 9.43
C SER A 288 -14.21 -4.93 9.90
N LYS A 289 -15.01 -5.73 10.60
CA LYS A 289 -16.29 -5.30 11.16
C LYS A 289 -16.13 -4.17 12.19
N ASP A 290 -15.18 -4.32 13.11
CA ASP A 290 -14.96 -3.35 14.20
C ASP A 290 -14.53 -1.97 13.66
N VAL A 291 -13.83 -1.94 12.53
CA VAL A 291 -13.38 -0.69 11.90
C VAL A 291 -14.32 -0.17 10.80
N GLY A 292 -15.45 -0.84 10.60
CA GLY A 292 -16.51 -0.38 9.71
C GLY A 292 -16.26 -0.61 8.22
N ILE A 293 -15.50 -1.64 7.86
CA ILE A 293 -15.38 -2.09 6.47
C ILE A 293 -16.71 -2.71 6.01
N PRO A 294 -17.21 -2.43 4.79
CA PRO A 294 -18.38 -3.10 4.23
C PRO A 294 -18.21 -4.63 4.14
N ASP A 295 -19.30 -5.36 4.31
CA ASP A 295 -19.28 -6.82 4.32
C ASP A 295 -19.04 -7.43 2.93
N ASP A 296 -19.45 -6.74 1.85
CA ASP A 296 -19.34 -7.26 0.48
C ASP A 296 -19.22 -6.16 -0.59
N LEU A 297 -19.06 -6.58 -1.84
CA LEU A 297 -18.92 -5.72 -3.02
C LEU A 297 -20.20 -5.59 -3.86
N LYS A 298 -21.36 -6.03 -3.36
CA LYS A 298 -22.60 -6.11 -4.18
C LYS A 298 -23.08 -4.77 -4.69
N GLU A 299 -22.86 -3.70 -3.91
CA GLU A 299 -23.22 -2.34 -4.31
C GLU A 299 -22.26 -1.74 -5.37
N ILE A 300 -21.08 -2.36 -5.57
CA ILE A 300 -20.02 -1.88 -6.45
C ILE A 300 -19.94 -2.72 -7.71
N VAL A 301 -19.91 -4.06 -7.55
CA VAL A 301 -19.59 -5.00 -8.64
C VAL A 301 -20.83 -5.51 -9.32
N LYS A 302 -20.90 -5.37 -10.65
CA LYS A 302 -21.94 -5.96 -11.47
C LYS A 302 -21.58 -7.42 -11.80
N ARG A 303 -22.58 -8.30 -11.74
CA ARG A 303 -22.40 -9.73 -12.04
C ARG A 303 -21.84 -9.99 -13.44
N GLU A 304 -22.23 -9.18 -14.41
CA GLU A 304 -21.79 -9.26 -15.80
C GLU A 304 -20.29 -9.02 -15.99
N ASP A 305 -19.66 -8.26 -15.08
CA ASP A 305 -18.23 -7.91 -15.14
C ASP A 305 -17.33 -8.94 -14.44
N ILE A 306 -17.89 -9.89 -13.69
CA ILE A 306 -17.11 -10.91 -12.96
C ILE A 306 -16.15 -11.69 -13.88
N PRO A 307 -16.54 -12.13 -15.10
CA PRO A 307 -15.62 -12.83 -15.99
C PRO A 307 -14.43 -11.95 -16.40
N PHE A 308 -14.65 -10.66 -16.65
CA PHE A 308 -13.59 -9.71 -16.96
C PHE A 308 -12.66 -9.49 -15.76
N LEU A 309 -13.22 -9.28 -14.57
CA LEU A 309 -12.44 -9.10 -13.34
C LEU A 309 -11.57 -10.33 -13.04
N ALA A 310 -12.13 -11.53 -13.17
CA ALA A 310 -11.41 -12.78 -12.97
C ALA A 310 -10.25 -12.94 -13.97
N GLN A 311 -10.49 -12.65 -15.25
CA GLN A 311 -9.46 -12.71 -16.29
C GLN A 311 -8.36 -11.65 -16.06
N SER A 312 -8.72 -10.48 -15.55
CA SER A 312 -7.76 -9.38 -15.29
C SER A 312 -6.95 -9.60 -14.02
N ALA A 313 -7.42 -10.44 -13.11
CA ALA A 313 -6.71 -10.80 -11.88
C ALA A 313 -5.68 -11.93 -12.10
N TYR A 314 -5.80 -12.68 -13.21
CA TYR A 314 -4.91 -13.79 -13.59
C TYR A 314 -3.70 -13.29 -14.39
#